data_1dd6870fc9c6c60af6b5fd21bbcb110f
#
_entry.id   1dd6870fc9c6c60af6b5fd21bbcb110f
#
_cell.length_a   1.000
_cell.length_b   1.000
_cell.length_c   1.000
_cell.angle_alpha   90.00
_cell.angle_beta   90.00
_cell.angle_gamma   90.00
#
_symmetry.space_group_name_H-M   'P 1'
#
loop_
_entity.id
_entity.type
_entity.pdbx_description
1 polymer ?
#
loop_
_entity_poly.entity_id
_entity_poly.type
_entity_poly.pdbx_seq_one_letter_code
_entity_poly.pdbx_strand_id
1 'polypeptide(L)' 'MQEEEIIDTVYKAVVYYMYSVVPAKRIVDLDISIGLDNGEISFDVTLITDRTQEIDQKTVEEAVKVGSDKADELMKKS' A
#
# COMPACT_ATOMS: atom_id res chain seq x y z
N MET A 1 6.25 -16.95 -9.05
CA MET A 1 5.35 -16.47 -8.01
C MET A 1 3.99 -16.15 -8.62
N GLN A 2 2.92 -16.59 -8.00
CA GLN A 2 1.58 -16.37 -8.54
C GLN A 2 1.10 -14.96 -8.23
N GLU A 3 0.17 -14.47 -9.04
CA GLU A 3 -0.36 -13.12 -8.87
C GLU A 3 -0.93 -12.88 -7.48
N GLU A 4 -1.65 -13.86 -6.94
CA GLU A 4 -2.22 -13.72 -5.60
C GLU A 4 -1.15 -13.55 -4.53
N GLU A 5 -0.05 -14.24 -4.67
CA GLU A 5 1.06 -14.10 -3.73
C GLU A 5 1.72 -12.75 -3.83
N ILE A 6 1.86 -12.24 -5.04
CA ILE A 6 2.44 -10.91 -5.26
C ILE A 6 1.53 -9.86 -4.63
N ILE A 7 0.24 -9.93 -4.91
CA ILE A 7 -0.74 -8.97 -4.36
C ILE A 7 -0.73 -9.02 -2.83
N ASP A 8 -0.74 -10.22 -2.26
CA ASP A 8 -0.77 -10.36 -0.80
C ASP A 8 0.50 -9.80 -0.16
N THR A 9 1.65 -10.09 -0.74
CA THR A 9 2.93 -9.61 -0.21
C THR A 9 3.03 -8.09 -0.31
N VAL A 10 2.60 -7.53 -1.44
CA VAL A 10 2.60 -6.08 -1.64
C VAL A 10 1.62 -5.42 -0.69
N TYR A 11 0.42 -5.99 -0.51
CA TYR A 11 -0.57 -5.50 0.41
C TYR A 11 0.01 -5.40 1.83
N LYS A 12 0.65 -6.46 2.28
CA LYS A 12 1.24 -6.48 3.61
C LYS A 12 2.33 -5.43 3.77
N ALA A 13 3.13 -5.22 2.73
CA ALA A 13 4.18 -4.21 2.75
C ALA A 13 3.60 -2.81 2.89
N VAL A 14 2.53 -2.51 2.16
CA VAL A 14 1.87 -1.21 2.22
C VAL A 14 1.23 -1.00 3.60
N VAL A 15 0.52 -1.99 4.10
CA VAL A 15 -0.12 -1.91 5.42
C VAL A 15 0.93 -1.69 6.50
N TYR A 16 2.01 -2.46 6.44
CA TYR A 16 3.09 -2.34 7.43
C TYR A 16 3.68 -0.93 7.41
N TYR A 17 3.92 -0.40 6.23
CA TYR A 17 4.44 0.96 6.11
C TYR A 17 3.48 1.99 6.73
N MET A 18 2.19 1.88 6.40
CA MET A 18 1.20 2.83 6.92
C MET A 18 1.17 2.82 8.44
N TYR A 19 1.17 1.64 9.05
CA TYR A 19 1.16 1.54 10.51
C TYR A 19 2.47 1.98 11.14
N SER A 20 3.55 2.02 10.38
CA SER A 20 4.83 2.50 10.91
C SER A 20 4.91 4.03 10.95
N VAL A 21 4.17 4.71 10.10
CA VAL A 21 4.21 6.19 10.02
C VAL A 21 2.98 6.86 10.61
N VAL A 22 1.86 6.14 10.72
CA VAL A 22 0.63 6.67 11.30
C VAL A 22 0.23 5.79 12.49
N PRO A 23 0.08 6.36 13.69
CA PRO A 23 -0.33 5.57 14.85
C PRO A 23 -1.66 4.87 14.58
N ALA A 24 -1.72 3.57 14.87
CA ALA A 24 -2.92 2.78 14.59
C ALA A 24 -4.16 3.36 15.25
N LYS A 25 -4.02 3.92 16.44
CA LYS A 25 -5.16 4.49 17.18
C LYS A 25 -5.74 5.73 16.51
N ARG A 26 -5.01 6.34 15.58
CA ARG A 26 -5.49 7.52 14.85
C ARG A 26 -6.14 7.15 13.53
N ILE A 27 -6.02 5.92 13.12
CA ILE A 27 -6.58 5.46 11.86
C ILE A 27 -8.05 5.09 12.08
N VAL A 28 -8.94 5.84 11.44
CA VAL A 28 -10.37 5.56 11.47
C VAL A 28 -10.69 4.49 10.44
N ASP A 29 -10.10 4.60 9.25
CA ASP A 29 -10.33 3.65 8.19
C ASP A 29 -9.12 3.63 7.27
N LEU A 30 -8.77 2.45 6.81
CA LEU A 30 -7.69 2.27 5.85
C LEU A 30 -8.15 1.26 4.82
N ASP A 31 -8.28 1.72 3.59
CA ASP A 31 -8.72 0.87 2.49
C ASP A 31 -7.61 0.80 1.45
N ILE A 32 -7.18 -0.39 1.14
CA ILE A 32 -6.12 -0.63 0.18
C ILE A 32 -6.61 -1.66 -0.82
N SER A 33 -6.64 -1.26 -2.10
CA SER A 33 -6.95 -2.17 -3.19
C SER A 33 -5.74 -2.26 -4.10
N ILE A 34 -5.37 -3.46 -4.47
CA ILE A 34 -4.25 -3.70 -5.35
C ILE A 34 -4.71 -4.58 -6.48
N GLY A 35 -4.48 -4.13 -7.71
CA GLY A 35 -4.80 -4.89 -8.90
C GLY A 35 -3.54 -5.23 -9.66
N LEU A 36 -3.53 -6.38 -10.30
CA LEU A 36 -2.43 -6.79 -11.17
C LEU A 36 -3.03 -7.29 -12.47
N ASP A 37 -2.73 -6.59 -13.56
CA ASP A 37 -3.29 -6.90 -14.87
C ASP A 37 -2.21 -6.71 -15.92
N ASN A 38 -1.97 -7.76 -16.71
CA ASN A 38 -0.97 -7.76 -17.79
C ASN A 38 0.42 -7.30 -17.33
N GLY A 39 0.79 -7.68 -16.11
CA GLY A 39 2.09 -7.31 -15.56
C GLY A 39 2.15 -5.90 -15.01
N GLU A 40 1.04 -5.17 -15.05
CA GLU A 40 0.97 -3.84 -14.47
C GLU A 40 0.23 -3.89 -13.14
N ILE A 41 0.80 -3.24 -12.14
CA ILE A 41 0.20 -3.19 -10.83
C ILE A 41 -0.44 -1.83 -10.60
N SER A 42 -1.62 -1.84 -10.00
CA SER A 42 -2.34 -0.61 -9.68
C SER A 42 -2.68 -0.59 -8.20
N PHE A 43 -2.75 0.61 -7.65
CA PHE A 43 -3.00 0.82 -6.23
C PHE A 43 -4.14 1.81 -6.05
N ASP A 44 -4.99 1.52 -5.07
CA ASP A 44 -5.99 2.47 -4.61
C ASP A 44 -5.92 2.45 -3.09
N VAL A 45 -5.39 3.53 -2.52
CA VAL A 45 -5.16 3.63 -1.08
C VAL A 45 -5.95 4.81 -0.53
N THR A 46 -6.81 4.55 0.44
CA THR A 46 -7.58 5.57 1.13
C THR A 46 -7.29 5.49 2.61
N LEU A 47 -6.86 6.58 3.18
CA LEU A 47 -6.57 6.67 4.61
C LEU A 47 -7.46 7.75 5.23
N ILE A 48 -8.20 7.37 6.26
CA ILE A 48 -9.03 8.30 7.02
C ILE A 48 -8.53 8.28 8.47
N THR A 49 -8.19 9.45 8.96
CA THR A 49 -7.70 9.59 10.33
C THR A 49 -8.70 10.42 11.15
N ASP A 50 -8.51 10.44 12.45
CA ASP A 50 -9.35 11.19 13.36
C ASP A 50 -9.19 12.71 13.22
N ARG A 51 -8.17 13.16 12.49
CA ARG A 51 -7.93 14.58 12.22
C ARG A 51 -7.88 14.81 10.73
N THR A 52 -8.95 15.38 10.21
CA THR A 52 -9.11 15.50 8.77
C THR A 52 -8.08 16.41 8.10
N GLN A 53 -7.56 17.39 8.82
CA GLN A 53 -6.58 18.31 8.23
C GLN A 53 -5.19 17.69 8.09
N GLU A 54 -5.00 16.50 8.64
CA GLU A 54 -3.67 15.90 8.69
C GLU A 54 -3.49 14.73 7.72
N ILE A 55 -4.42 14.57 6.78
CA ILE A 55 -4.20 13.53 5.78
C ILE A 55 -3.07 14.00 4.89
N ASP A 56 -1.90 13.48 5.17
CA ASP A 56 -0.71 13.83 4.40
C ASP A 56 -0.70 13.00 3.13
N GLN A 57 -1.03 13.64 2.04
CA GLN A 57 -1.03 12.99 0.73
C GLN A 57 0.34 12.39 0.42
N LYS A 58 1.38 13.00 0.93
CA LYS A 58 2.72 12.48 0.75
C LYS A 58 2.89 11.11 1.39
N THR A 59 2.25 10.87 2.54
CA THR A 59 2.28 9.56 3.18
C THR A 59 1.64 8.50 2.28
N VAL A 60 0.50 8.82 1.68
CA VAL A 60 -0.16 7.90 0.76
C VAL A 60 0.71 7.65 -0.46
N GLU A 61 1.32 8.68 -1.02
CA GLU A 61 2.20 8.53 -2.17
C GLU A 61 3.41 7.66 -1.85
N GLU A 62 3.98 7.83 -0.67
CA GLU A 62 5.12 7.01 -0.25
C GLU A 62 4.70 5.55 -0.02
N ALA A 63 3.50 5.34 0.51
CA ALA A 63 2.99 3.98 0.69
C ALA A 63 2.84 3.28 -0.67
N VAL A 64 2.31 3.98 -1.65
CA VAL A 64 2.18 3.44 -3.00
C VAL A 64 3.57 3.14 -3.57
N LYS A 65 4.53 4.01 -3.34
CA LYS A 65 5.90 3.79 -3.81
C LYS A 65 6.52 2.54 -3.16
N VAL A 66 6.31 2.36 -1.86
CA VAL A 66 6.78 1.17 -1.17
C VAL A 66 6.18 -0.08 -1.79
N GLY A 67 4.87 -0.06 -2.06
CA GLY A 67 4.21 -1.19 -2.70
C GLY A 67 4.71 -1.44 -4.10
N SER A 68 4.91 -0.38 -4.88
CA SER A 68 5.40 -0.49 -6.25
C SER A 68 6.81 -1.07 -6.29
N ASP A 69 7.69 -0.60 -5.40
CA ASP A 69 9.06 -1.12 -5.33
C ASP A 69 9.05 -2.58 -4.94
N LYS A 70 8.20 -2.97 -4.01
CA LYS A 70 8.09 -4.36 -3.60
C LYS A 70 7.59 -5.24 -4.74
N ALA A 71 6.60 -4.75 -5.48
CA ALA A 71 6.07 -5.48 -6.63
C ALA A 71 7.15 -5.68 -7.69
N ASP A 72 7.93 -4.64 -7.98
CA ASP A 72 9.02 -4.73 -8.94
C ASP A 72 10.04 -5.78 -8.51
N GLU A 73 10.40 -5.77 -7.23
CA GLU A 73 11.33 -6.74 -6.69
C GLU A 73 10.84 -8.16 -6.87
N LEU A 74 9.57 -8.40 -6.54
CA LEU A 74 8.99 -9.73 -6.64
C LEU A 74 8.87 -10.20 -8.10
N MET A 75 8.48 -9.29 -8.98
CA MET A 75 8.31 -9.65 -10.38
C MET A 75 9.64 -9.91 -11.08
N LYS A 76 10.71 -9.26 -10.65
CA LYS A 76 12.04 -9.51 -11.21
C LYS A 76 12.58 -10.88 -10.85
N LYS A 77 12.13 -11.42 -9.73
CA LYS A 77 12.63 -12.72 -9.25
C LYS A 77 11.86 -13.91 -9.83
N SER A 78 10.76 -13.64 -10.47
CA SER A 78 9.92 -14.72 -10.99
C SER A 78 10.22 -15.09 -12.44
#